data_dfec26330a59393a0ac197e6cfab54bd
#
_entry.id   dfec26330a59393a0ac197e6cfab54bd
#
_cell.length_a   1.000
_cell.length_b   1.000
_cell.length_c   1.000
_cell.angle_alpha   90.00
_cell.angle_beta   90.00
_cell.angle_gamma   90.00
#
_symmetry.space_group_name_H-M   'P 1'
#
loop_
_entity.id
_entity.type
_entity.pdbx_description
1 polymer ?
#
loop_
_entity_poly.entity_id
_entity_poly.type
_entity_poly.pdbx_seq_one_letter_code
_entity_poly.pdbx_strand_id
1 'polypeptide(L)'
;MTNLTRRNLLAGTAGATVAAVLPFDTSVKAATPPAGRQAPGWYRYKIGTIEITVATDGVARFKMAEDHVTNIKLDAVNAALAEVFMEKDMMTTPYNPIAVNTGSKLAVIDTGTGDSNYKKSGGVGGQFVTNLSAAGIDRTAVDTVIISHYHGDHINGLLMDDNSLTYPKAEILVPAIEHTFWMDDGEMGRASPGRMQTNFKNVRRVFNPEVMKRVKTYEWDKEVLPGVIAQGTPGHTPGHTSFVIASGGNSVYVQSDVTHVPFLFARHPDWHAFYDQDGAKAEATRRKVYDMLVVEKLRVQGFH
;
A
#
# COMPACT_ATOMS: atom_id res chain seq x y z
N MET A 1 -6.48 17.74 44.72
CA MET A 1 -6.34 18.01 43.26
C MET A 1 -7.57 17.42 42.59
N THR A 2 -8.51 18.25 42.17
CA THR A 2 -9.79 17.83 41.57
C THR A 2 -9.55 17.51 40.08
N ASN A 3 -9.80 16.29 39.69
CA ASN A 3 -9.72 15.85 38.29
C ASN A 3 -10.76 16.58 37.44
N LEU A 4 -10.31 17.47 36.56
CA LEU A 4 -11.13 18.11 35.54
C LEU A 4 -11.44 17.10 34.44
N THR A 5 -12.65 16.55 34.48
CA THR A 5 -13.14 15.73 33.35
C THR A 5 -13.86 16.63 32.34
N ARG A 6 -13.86 16.24 31.05
CA ARG A 6 -14.59 16.96 29.96
C ARG A 6 -16.06 17.21 30.31
N ARG A 7 -16.67 16.37 31.13
CA ARG A 7 -18.06 16.51 31.61
C ARG A 7 -18.21 17.62 32.59
N ASN A 8 -17.19 17.89 33.42
CA ASN A 8 -17.21 18.97 34.42
C ASN A 8 -16.98 20.35 33.81
N LEU A 9 -16.32 20.40 32.63
CA LEU A 9 -16.12 21.65 31.89
C LEU A 9 -17.45 22.14 31.25
N LEU A 10 -18.31 21.21 30.85
CA LEU A 10 -19.62 21.53 30.23
C LEU A 10 -20.71 21.83 31.29
N ALA A 11 -20.53 21.38 32.54
CA ALA A 11 -21.48 21.62 33.63
C ALA A 11 -21.23 22.96 34.37
N GLY A 12 -20.05 23.55 34.22
CA GLY A 12 -19.65 24.79 34.88
C GLY A 12 -20.21 26.08 34.30
N THR A 13 -20.89 26.02 33.13
CA THR A 13 -21.43 27.20 32.44
C THR A 13 -22.95 27.38 32.58
N ALA A 14 -23.61 26.60 33.43
CA ALA A 14 -25.07 26.69 33.67
C ALA A 14 -25.43 27.49 34.96
N GLY A 15 -24.71 28.52 35.29
CA GLY A 15 -25.02 29.38 36.43
C GLY A 15 -24.78 30.85 36.15
N ALA A 16 -25.87 31.60 36.02
CA ALA A 16 -25.98 33.05 35.93
C ALA A 16 -25.75 33.69 34.54
N THR A 17 -26.83 33.89 33.82
CA THR A 17 -27.15 35.22 33.26
C THR A 17 -28.60 35.27 32.82
N VAL A 18 -29.40 36.07 33.46
CA VAL A 18 -30.59 36.67 32.85
C VAL A 18 -30.06 37.56 31.76
N ALA A 19 -30.01 37.06 30.55
CA ALA A 19 -29.67 37.82 29.34
C ALA A 19 -30.95 38.01 28.55
N ALA A 20 -31.20 39.26 28.22
CA ALA A 20 -32.25 39.69 27.34
C ALA A 20 -32.29 38.77 26.08
N VAL A 21 -33.47 38.24 25.77
CA VAL A 21 -33.74 37.51 24.54
C VAL A 21 -33.69 38.50 23.38
N LEU A 22 -32.51 38.71 22.86
CA LEU A 22 -32.38 39.19 21.49
C LEU A 22 -32.50 37.96 20.56
N PRO A 23 -33.29 38.01 19.51
CA PRO A 23 -33.34 36.93 18.53
C PRO A 23 -32.00 36.90 17.78
N PHE A 24 -31.05 36.09 18.29
CA PHE A 24 -29.90 35.71 17.47
C PHE A 24 -30.32 34.65 16.45
N ASP A 25 -31.02 35.08 15.43
CA ASP A 25 -31.13 34.32 14.18
C ASP A 25 -29.86 34.56 13.36
N THR A 26 -28.75 34.13 13.89
CA THR A 26 -27.52 34.01 13.16
C THR A 26 -27.30 32.54 12.86
N SER A 27 -28.01 32.02 11.85
CA SER A 27 -27.45 30.95 11.06
C SER A 27 -26.12 31.49 10.51
N VAL A 28 -25.01 31.15 11.19
CA VAL A 28 -23.66 31.40 10.68
C VAL A 28 -23.56 30.59 9.40
N LYS A 29 -23.89 31.21 8.26
CA LYS A 29 -23.60 30.61 6.96
C LYS A 29 -22.09 30.47 6.92
N ALA A 30 -21.61 29.25 6.75
CA ALA A 30 -20.20 29.04 6.46
C ALA A 30 -19.80 29.96 5.30
N ALA A 31 -18.71 30.71 5.45
CA ALA A 31 -18.26 31.69 4.45
C ALA A 31 -17.97 31.05 3.08
N THR A 32 -17.80 29.72 3.05
CA THR A 32 -17.50 28.94 1.84
C THR A 32 -18.40 27.71 1.81
N PRO A 33 -19.08 27.41 0.70
CA PRO A 33 -19.84 26.18 0.55
C PRO A 33 -18.91 24.96 0.64
N PRO A 34 -19.41 23.79 1.04
CA PRO A 34 -18.64 22.55 1.02
C PRO A 34 -18.02 22.31 -0.34
N ALA A 35 -16.77 21.85 -0.39
CA ALA A 35 -16.04 21.63 -1.63
C ALA A 35 -16.73 20.60 -2.57
N GLY A 36 -17.58 19.73 -2.03
CA GLY A 36 -18.37 18.74 -2.79
C GLY A 36 -17.53 17.65 -3.46
N ARG A 37 -16.21 17.63 -3.23
CA ARG A 37 -15.30 16.63 -3.78
C ARG A 37 -14.15 16.36 -2.83
N GLN A 38 -13.62 15.15 -2.88
CA GLN A 38 -12.38 14.77 -2.20
C GLN A 38 -11.19 15.39 -2.93
N ALA A 39 -10.17 15.83 -2.19
CA ALA A 39 -8.88 16.19 -2.76
C ALA A 39 -8.20 14.95 -3.39
N PRO A 40 -7.38 15.12 -4.46
CA PRO A 40 -6.59 14.03 -5.01
C PRO A 40 -5.68 13.39 -3.95
N GLY A 41 -5.61 12.06 -3.96
CA GLY A 41 -4.88 11.27 -2.97
C GLY A 41 -3.41 11.08 -3.35
N TRP A 42 -2.60 12.13 -3.34
CA TRP A 42 -1.17 12.00 -3.59
C TRP A 42 -0.34 12.91 -2.68
N TYR A 43 0.91 12.47 -2.44
CA TYR A 43 1.92 13.23 -1.70
C TYR A 43 3.28 13.10 -2.38
N ARG A 44 4.05 14.19 -2.44
CA ARG A 44 5.34 14.23 -3.12
C ARG A 44 6.45 14.68 -2.18
N TYR A 45 7.59 13.98 -2.23
CA TYR A 45 8.80 14.33 -1.49
C TYR A 45 10.05 13.99 -2.28
N LYS A 46 11.22 14.41 -1.78
CA LYS A 46 12.51 14.15 -2.42
C LYS A 46 13.46 13.40 -1.51
N ILE A 47 14.27 12.54 -2.13
CA ILE A 47 15.45 11.91 -1.58
C ILE A 47 16.63 12.38 -2.43
N GLY A 48 17.40 13.36 -1.94
CA GLY A 48 18.39 14.05 -2.75
C GLY A 48 17.79 14.66 -4.01
N THR A 49 18.22 14.19 -5.18
CA THR A 49 17.70 14.61 -6.49
C THR A 49 16.51 13.77 -6.98
N ILE A 50 16.26 12.61 -6.38
CA ILE A 50 15.16 11.72 -6.75
C ILE A 50 13.85 12.24 -6.16
N GLU A 51 12.82 12.37 -7.00
CA GLU A 51 11.48 12.75 -6.59
C GLU A 51 10.59 11.51 -6.49
N ILE A 52 9.89 11.36 -5.37
CA ILE A 52 8.96 10.27 -5.10
C ILE A 52 7.56 10.86 -4.96
N THR A 53 6.62 10.33 -5.72
CA THR A 53 5.20 10.65 -5.60
C THR A 53 4.46 9.40 -5.12
N VAL A 54 3.97 9.43 -3.90
CA VAL A 54 3.02 8.44 -3.38
C VAL A 54 1.65 8.80 -3.94
N ALA A 55 1.00 7.90 -4.62
CA ALA A 55 -0.36 8.12 -5.11
C ALA A 55 -1.22 6.96 -4.61
N THR A 56 -2.22 7.25 -3.77
CA THR A 56 -3.06 6.18 -3.25
C THR A 56 -3.85 5.50 -4.38
N ASP A 57 -3.94 4.18 -4.32
CA ASP A 57 -4.86 3.38 -5.13
C ASP A 57 -6.23 3.22 -4.43
N GLY A 58 -6.39 3.84 -3.27
CA GLY A 58 -7.58 3.73 -2.43
C GLY A 58 -7.44 2.69 -1.33
N VAL A 59 -8.55 2.10 -0.93
CA VAL A 59 -8.60 1.13 0.18
C VAL A 59 -9.47 -0.08 -0.15
N ALA A 60 -9.16 -1.22 0.48
CA ALA A 60 -10.12 -2.29 0.67
C ALA A 60 -10.63 -2.27 2.12
N ARG A 61 -11.94 -2.43 2.31
CA ARG A 61 -12.56 -2.60 3.62
C ARG A 61 -13.40 -3.87 3.63
N PHE A 62 -13.07 -4.78 4.55
CA PHE A 62 -13.70 -6.09 4.60
C PHE A 62 -13.79 -6.63 6.03
N LYS A 63 -14.72 -7.55 6.24
CA LYS A 63 -14.83 -8.29 7.50
C LYS A 63 -13.71 -9.33 7.56
N MET A 64 -12.97 -9.35 8.68
CA MET A 64 -11.92 -10.34 8.90
C MET A 64 -12.53 -11.72 9.13
N ALA A 65 -11.89 -12.74 8.55
CA ALA A 65 -12.09 -14.12 8.93
C ALA A 65 -11.41 -14.43 10.28
N GLU A 66 -11.78 -15.52 10.93
CA GLU A 66 -11.19 -15.91 12.22
C GLU A 66 -9.68 -16.16 12.14
N ASP A 67 -9.20 -16.59 10.99
CA ASP A 67 -7.79 -16.89 10.66
C ASP A 67 -7.08 -15.75 9.94
N HIS A 68 -7.60 -14.53 9.98
CA HIS A 68 -6.97 -13.36 9.36
C HIS A 68 -5.52 -13.14 9.83
N VAL A 69 -5.26 -13.45 11.10
CA VAL A 69 -3.92 -13.63 11.66
C VAL A 69 -3.82 -15.11 12.08
N THR A 70 -3.00 -15.89 11.39
CA THR A 70 -3.07 -17.35 11.43
C THR A 70 -2.58 -17.97 12.74
N ASN A 71 -1.76 -17.25 13.49
CA ASN A 71 -1.17 -17.71 14.76
C ASN A 71 -1.76 -17.03 16.01
N ILE A 72 -2.77 -16.16 15.83
CA ILE A 72 -3.41 -15.38 16.93
C ILE A 72 -4.93 -15.47 16.78
N LYS A 73 -5.65 -15.57 17.90
CA LYS A 73 -7.11 -15.58 17.91
C LYS A 73 -7.67 -14.19 17.53
N LEU A 74 -8.79 -14.17 16.82
CA LEU A 74 -9.45 -12.95 16.36
C LEU A 74 -9.77 -11.96 17.51
N ASP A 75 -10.09 -12.45 18.71
CA ASP A 75 -10.33 -11.59 19.87
C ASP A 75 -9.10 -10.78 20.27
N ALA A 76 -7.88 -11.34 20.16
CA ALA A 76 -6.66 -10.61 20.44
C ALA A 76 -6.37 -9.58 19.32
N VAL A 77 -6.67 -9.90 18.07
CA VAL A 77 -6.60 -8.93 16.96
C VAL A 77 -7.57 -7.77 17.20
N ASN A 78 -8.80 -8.07 17.62
CA ASN A 78 -9.80 -7.07 17.94
C ASN A 78 -9.39 -6.19 19.14
N ALA A 79 -8.72 -6.76 20.14
CA ALA A 79 -8.18 -5.98 21.26
C ALA A 79 -7.13 -4.98 20.77
N ALA A 80 -6.21 -5.39 19.90
CA ALA A 80 -5.22 -4.51 19.29
C ALA A 80 -5.84 -3.43 18.40
N LEU A 81 -6.89 -3.75 17.65
CA LEU A 81 -7.67 -2.76 16.87
C LEU A 81 -8.33 -1.71 17.77
N ALA A 82 -8.90 -2.13 18.90
CA ALA A 82 -9.55 -1.23 19.85
C ALA A 82 -8.56 -0.22 20.47
N GLU A 83 -7.30 -0.61 20.70
CA GLU A 83 -6.25 0.28 21.21
C GLU A 83 -5.95 1.46 20.27
N VAL A 84 -6.19 1.30 18.99
CA VAL A 84 -5.99 2.33 17.95
C VAL A 84 -7.31 2.86 17.38
N PHE A 85 -8.42 2.63 18.10
CA PHE A 85 -9.76 3.12 17.76
C PHE A 85 -10.30 2.61 16.40
N MET A 86 -9.82 1.45 15.96
CA MET A 86 -10.32 0.80 14.77
C MET A 86 -11.55 -0.06 15.08
N GLU A 87 -12.35 -0.32 14.06
CA GLU A 87 -13.61 -1.05 14.18
C GLU A 87 -13.36 -2.56 14.40
N LYS A 88 -14.12 -3.13 15.33
CA LYS A 88 -14.11 -4.57 15.61
C LYS A 88 -14.47 -5.38 14.36
N ASP A 89 -13.79 -6.50 14.15
CA ASP A 89 -13.98 -7.46 13.06
C ASP A 89 -13.76 -6.90 11.65
N MET A 90 -13.34 -5.64 11.53
CA MET A 90 -13.17 -4.98 10.24
C MET A 90 -11.71 -4.63 9.97
N MET A 91 -11.24 -4.94 8.78
CA MET A 91 -9.94 -4.49 8.28
C MET A 91 -10.13 -3.42 7.21
N THR A 92 -9.33 -2.36 7.30
CA THR A 92 -9.18 -1.36 6.25
C THR A 92 -7.73 -1.34 5.82
N THR A 93 -7.49 -1.76 4.58
CA THR A 93 -6.14 -1.89 4.01
C THR A 93 -5.99 -0.83 2.92
N PRO A 94 -5.15 0.18 3.10
CA PRO A 94 -4.82 1.14 2.04
C PRO A 94 -3.84 0.52 1.04
N TYR A 95 -3.77 1.10 -0.16
CA TYR A 95 -2.82 0.73 -1.21
C TYR A 95 -2.12 1.99 -1.71
N ASN A 96 -0.79 2.03 -1.61
CA ASN A 96 0.01 3.23 -1.88
C ASN A 96 1.22 2.93 -2.78
N PRO A 97 0.99 2.56 -4.06
CA PRO A 97 2.08 2.49 -5.02
C PRO A 97 2.72 3.87 -5.22
N ILE A 98 3.95 3.86 -5.73
CA ILE A 98 4.71 5.11 -5.88
C ILE A 98 5.21 5.31 -7.31
N ALA A 99 5.33 6.58 -7.71
CA ALA A 99 6.14 6.96 -8.86
C ALA A 99 7.49 7.51 -8.40
N VAL A 100 8.54 7.15 -9.12
CA VAL A 100 9.94 7.53 -8.85
C VAL A 100 10.50 8.22 -10.08
N ASN A 101 10.88 9.49 -9.94
CA ASN A 101 11.54 10.26 -10.98
C ASN A 101 12.99 10.50 -10.58
N THR A 102 13.92 9.87 -11.29
CA THR A 102 15.35 10.01 -11.06
C THR A 102 15.97 11.19 -11.83
N GLY A 103 15.17 11.91 -12.62
CA GLY A 103 15.64 12.92 -13.56
C GLY A 103 15.98 12.36 -14.95
N SER A 104 16.42 11.11 -15.02
CA SER A 104 16.71 10.40 -16.29
C SER A 104 15.68 9.32 -16.61
N LYS A 105 14.91 8.84 -15.61
CA LYS A 105 13.90 7.80 -15.70
C LYS A 105 12.68 8.18 -14.89
N LEU A 106 11.51 7.86 -15.43
CA LEU A 106 10.23 7.90 -14.73
C LEU A 106 9.71 6.47 -14.56
N ALA A 107 9.73 5.99 -13.33
CA ALA A 107 9.27 4.65 -13.01
C ALA A 107 8.06 4.67 -12.06
N VAL A 108 7.33 3.56 -12.00
CA VAL A 108 6.41 3.24 -10.90
C VAL A 108 6.88 1.98 -10.19
N ILE A 109 6.76 1.93 -8.87
CA ILE A 109 6.94 0.72 -8.07
C ILE A 109 5.56 0.26 -7.64
N ASP A 110 5.18 -0.92 -8.12
CA ASP A 110 3.86 -1.52 -8.07
C ASP A 110 2.77 -0.70 -8.78
N THR A 111 1.62 -1.29 -9.03
CA THR A 111 0.63 -0.70 -9.94
C THR A 111 -0.78 -0.60 -9.36
N GLY A 112 -0.97 -1.04 -8.10
CA GLY A 112 -2.28 -1.03 -7.47
C GLY A 112 -3.22 -2.13 -7.96
N THR A 113 -4.47 -2.05 -7.54
CA THR A 113 -5.52 -3.02 -7.83
C THR A 113 -6.11 -2.91 -9.24
N GLY A 114 -5.78 -1.82 -9.94
CA GLY A 114 -6.09 -1.61 -11.34
C GLY A 114 -7.44 -0.98 -11.66
N ASP A 115 -7.57 -0.51 -12.90
CA ASP A 115 -8.75 0.21 -13.42
C ASP A 115 -10.05 -0.61 -13.35
N SER A 116 -9.96 -1.93 -13.53
CA SER A 116 -11.14 -2.80 -13.36
C SER A 116 -11.70 -2.77 -11.93
N ASN A 117 -10.85 -2.58 -10.92
CA ASN A 117 -11.27 -2.43 -9.54
C ASN A 117 -11.88 -1.04 -9.28
N TYR A 118 -11.43 0.00 -9.95
CA TYR A 118 -12.02 1.34 -9.84
C TYR A 118 -13.52 1.30 -10.14
N LYS A 119 -13.90 0.66 -11.23
CA LYS A 119 -15.31 0.51 -11.63
C LYS A 119 -16.10 -0.37 -10.65
N LYS A 120 -15.54 -1.52 -10.26
CA LYS A 120 -16.21 -2.48 -9.35
C LYS A 120 -16.42 -1.92 -7.96
N SER A 121 -15.47 -1.16 -7.44
CA SER A 121 -15.50 -0.56 -6.09
C SER A 121 -16.29 0.75 -6.03
N GLY A 122 -16.82 1.26 -7.14
CA GLY A 122 -17.42 2.59 -7.19
C GLY A 122 -16.43 3.72 -6.91
N GLY A 123 -15.16 3.53 -7.29
CA GLY A 123 -14.10 4.51 -7.13
C GLY A 123 -13.38 4.49 -5.77
N VAL A 124 -13.66 3.51 -4.91
CA VAL A 124 -12.99 3.39 -3.59
C VAL A 124 -11.58 2.80 -3.72
N GLY A 125 -11.36 1.89 -4.65
CA GLY A 125 -10.06 1.29 -5.01
C GLY A 125 -9.76 1.47 -6.50
N GLY A 126 -8.55 1.17 -6.96
CA GLY A 126 -8.14 1.33 -8.35
C GLY A 126 -7.87 2.78 -8.76
N GLN A 127 -7.55 3.63 -7.80
CA GLN A 127 -7.40 5.09 -8.00
C GLN A 127 -6.01 5.52 -8.51
N PHE A 128 -5.03 4.61 -8.55
CA PHE A 128 -3.63 4.97 -8.77
C PHE A 128 -3.41 5.81 -10.02
N VAL A 129 -3.91 5.37 -11.17
CA VAL A 129 -3.76 6.11 -12.45
C VAL A 129 -4.43 7.49 -12.39
N THR A 130 -5.60 7.58 -11.76
CA THR A 130 -6.32 8.85 -11.59
C THR A 130 -5.51 9.82 -10.72
N ASN A 131 -4.95 9.32 -9.61
CA ASN A 131 -4.15 10.13 -8.70
C ASN A 131 -2.78 10.50 -9.27
N LEU A 132 -2.15 9.61 -10.07
CA LEU A 132 -0.95 9.95 -10.85
C LEU A 132 -1.23 11.11 -11.82
N SER A 133 -2.32 11.04 -12.56
CA SER A 133 -2.73 12.12 -13.47
C SER A 133 -2.97 13.43 -12.73
N ALA A 134 -3.64 13.39 -11.59
CA ALA A 134 -3.86 14.56 -10.73
C ALA A 134 -2.54 15.12 -10.15
N ALA A 135 -1.52 14.28 -9.97
CA ALA A 135 -0.18 14.68 -9.57
C ALA A 135 0.68 15.22 -10.73
N GLY A 136 0.12 15.27 -11.96
CA GLY A 136 0.82 15.73 -13.16
C GLY A 136 1.71 14.67 -13.82
N ILE A 137 1.51 13.37 -13.50
CA ILE A 137 2.26 12.27 -14.07
C ILE A 137 1.38 11.56 -15.10
N ASP A 138 1.80 11.64 -16.36
CA ASP A 138 1.17 10.89 -17.45
C ASP A 138 1.67 9.43 -17.44
N ARG A 139 0.74 8.47 -17.29
CA ARG A 139 1.04 7.04 -17.33
C ARG A 139 1.74 6.59 -18.63
N THR A 140 1.49 7.31 -19.75
CA THR A 140 2.13 7.01 -21.04
C THR A 140 3.57 7.51 -21.15
N ALA A 141 4.01 8.33 -20.19
CA ALA A 141 5.39 8.79 -20.06
C ALA A 141 6.23 7.91 -19.14
N VAL A 142 5.60 6.98 -18.40
CA VAL A 142 6.32 6.00 -17.57
C VAL A 142 7.13 5.07 -18.48
N ASP A 143 8.42 5.00 -18.25
CA ASP A 143 9.35 4.18 -19.03
C ASP A 143 9.72 2.85 -18.34
N THR A 144 9.48 2.73 -17.04
CA THR A 144 9.79 1.53 -16.26
C THR A 144 8.69 1.26 -15.22
N VAL A 145 8.22 0.01 -15.17
CA VAL A 145 7.42 -0.50 -14.07
C VAL A 145 8.28 -1.49 -13.29
N ILE A 146 8.39 -1.31 -11.98
CA ILE A 146 9.09 -2.24 -11.10
C ILE A 146 8.05 -2.92 -10.22
N ILE A 147 8.01 -4.24 -10.22
CA ILE A 147 7.09 -5.03 -9.40
C ILE A 147 7.84 -5.62 -8.22
N SER A 148 7.29 -5.44 -7.02
CA SER A 148 7.85 -5.99 -5.80
C SER A 148 7.55 -7.49 -5.64
N HIS A 149 6.32 -7.89 -5.94
CA HIS A 149 5.83 -9.27 -5.92
C HIS A 149 4.50 -9.40 -6.69
N TYR A 150 3.96 -10.63 -6.82
CA TYR A 150 2.89 -10.90 -7.79
C TYR A 150 1.48 -10.97 -7.19
N HIS A 151 1.21 -10.43 -6.00
CA HIS A 151 -0.17 -10.29 -5.53
C HIS A 151 -0.96 -9.27 -6.37
N GLY A 152 -2.27 -9.44 -6.40
CA GLY A 152 -3.14 -8.72 -7.32
C GLY A 152 -3.14 -7.21 -7.15
N ASP A 153 -2.98 -6.72 -5.95
CA ASP A 153 -2.91 -5.30 -5.62
C ASP A 153 -1.57 -4.63 -5.99
N HIS A 154 -0.58 -5.42 -6.41
CA HIS A 154 0.69 -4.93 -6.95
C HIS A 154 0.78 -5.02 -8.47
N ILE A 155 0.11 -6.00 -9.09
CA ILE A 155 0.24 -6.28 -10.53
C ILE A 155 -0.99 -5.94 -11.38
N ASN A 156 -2.20 -5.87 -10.80
CA ASN A 156 -3.43 -5.73 -11.59
C ASN A 156 -3.50 -4.44 -12.40
N GLY A 157 -2.86 -3.38 -11.90
CA GLY A 157 -2.77 -2.11 -12.60
C GLY A 157 -1.82 -2.10 -13.81
N LEU A 158 -1.16 -3.23 -14.14
CA LEU A 158 -0.46 -3.39 -15.43
C LEU A 158 -1.42 -3.34 -16.61
N LEU A 159 -2.69 -3.69 -16.39
CA LEU A 159 -3.73 -3.70 -17.42
C LEU A 159 -4.86 -2.74 -17.08
N MET A 160 -5.37 -2.07 -18.11
CA MET A 160 -6.64 -1.35 -18.07
C MET A 160 -7.81 -2.36 -18.11
N ASP A 161 -9.03 -1.89 -17.90
CA ASP A 161 -10.24 -2.73 -17.89
C ASP A 161 -10.49 -3.43 -19.26
N ASP A 162 -10.04 -2.84 -20.35
CA ASP A 162 -10.11 -3.39 -21.70
C ASP A 162 -8.93 -4.34 -22.03
N ASN A 163 -8.09 -4.68 -21.03
CA ASN A 163 -6.85 -5.45 -21.14
C ASN A 163 -5.74 -4.79 -21.96
N SER A 164 -5.86 -3.53 -22.33
CA SER A 164 -4.72 -2.76 -22.86
C SER A 164 -3.67 -2.48 -21.79
N LEU A 165 -2.42 -2.21 -22.22
CA LEU A 165 -1.34 -1.88 -21.29
C LEU A 165 -1.57 -0.52 -20.65
N THR A 166 -1.53 -0.47 -19.33
CA THR A 166 -1.62 0.80 -18.57
C THR A 166 -0.42 1.70 -18.88
N TYR A 167 0.78 1.09 -19.01
CA TYR A 167 2.05 1.78 -19.26
C TYR A 167 2.63 1.34 -20.60
N PRO A 168 2.14 1.89 -21.72
CA PRO A 168 2.39 1.31 -23.07
C PRO A 168 3.84 1.43 -23.53
N LYS A 169 4.67 2.26 -22.92
CA LYS A 169 6.09 2.43 -23.26
C LYS A 169 7.03 1.74 -22.28
N ALA A 170 6.53 1.32 -21.12
CA ALA A 170 7.37 0.83 -20.06
C ALA A 170 7.95 -0.56 -20.33
N GLU A 171 9.21 -0.79 -19.95
CA GLU A 171 9.68 -2.11 -19.60
C GLU A 171 9.14 -2.49 -18.21
N ILE A 172 8.97 -3.78 -17.95
CA ILE A 172 8.41 -4.30 -16.69
C ILE A 172 9.47 -5.15 -16.01
N LEU A 173 10.04 -4.61 -14.92
CA LEU A 173 11.07 -5.27 -14.14
C LEU A 173 10.42 -6.08 -13.02
N VAL A 174 10.75 -7.36 -12.91
CA VAL A 174 10.16 -8.28 -11.95
C VAL A 174 11.23 -9.11 -11.24
N PRO A 175 11.05 -9.51 -9.96
CA PRO A 175 12.04 -10.34 -9.29
C PRO A 175 12.15 -11.72 -9.98
N ALA A 176 13.35 -12.20 -10.27
CA ALA A 176 13.57 -13.46 -10.97
C ALA A 176 12.95 -14.65 -10.22
N ILE A 177 13.14 -14.70 -8.89
CA ILE A 177 12.58 -15.76 -8.03
C ILE A 177 11.05 -15.74 -8.06
N GLU A 178 10.44 -14.56 -7.96
CA GLU A 178 8.98 -14.38 -7.99
C GLU A 178 8.41 -14.83 -9.33
N HIS A 179 9.03 -14.37 -10.41
CA HIS A 179 8.63 -14.74 -11.78
C HIS A 179 8.71 -16.26 -12.00
N THR A 180 9.82 -16.88 -11.60
CA THR A 180 10.02 -18.33 -11.72
C THR A 180 8.92 -19.09 -10.98
N PHE A 181 8.63 -18.72 -9.72
CA PHE A 181 7.61 -19.39 -8.92
C PHE A 181 6.21 -19.30 -9.55
N TRP A 182 5.74 -18.09 -9.86
CA TRP A 182 4.38 -17.88 -10.33
C TRP A 182 4.15 -18.31 -11.79
N MET A 183 5.22 -18.46 -12.55
CA MET A 183 5.16 -18.94 -13.95
C MET A 183 5.45 -20.44 -14.06
N ASP A 184 5.68 -21.17 -12.97
CA ASP A 184 5.86 -22.62 -12.95
C ASP A 184 4.51 -23.34 -12.89
N ASP A 185 4.25 -24.23 -13.87
CA ASP A 185 2.99 -24.98 -13.95
C ASP A 185 2.93 -26.09 -12.88
N GLY A 186 4.08 -26.58 -12.43
CA GLY A 186 4.17 -27.53 -11.31
C GLY A 186 3.77 -26.88 -9.99
N GLU A 187 4.23 -25.65 -9.71
CA GLU A 187 3.82 -24.90 -8.52
C GLU A 187 2.32 -24.58 -8.59
N MET A 188 1.81 -24.15 -9.75
CA MET A 188 0.38 -23.94 -9.94
C MET A 188 -0.43 -25.22 -9.71
N GLY A 189 0.07 -26.37 -10.18
CA GLY A 189 -0.58 -27.66 -10.01
C GLY A 189 -0.61 -28.15 -8.55
N ARG A 190 0.39 -27.78 -7.75
CA ARG A 190 0.49 -28.09 -6.32
C ARG A 190 -0.26 -27.07 -5.43
N ALA A 191 -0.67 -25.94 -5.97
CA ALA A 191 -1.32 -24.88 -5.21
C ALA A 191 -2.60 -25.38 -4.55
N SER A 192 -2.77 -25.08 -3.26
CA SER A 192 -3.99 -25.41 -2.53
C SER A 192 -5.21 -24.76 -3.14
N PRO A 193 -6.38 -25.45 -3.15
CA PRO A 193 -7.63 -24.84 -3.58
C PRO A 193 -7.93 -23.52 -2.85
N GLY A 194 -8.59 -22.60 -3.54
CA GLY A 194 -8.96 -21.30 -2.99
C GLY A 194 -8.00 -20.18 -3.40
N ARG A 195 -7.45 -19.45 -2.43
CA ARG A 195 -6.69 -18.22 -2.69
C ARG A 195 -5.44 -18.44 -3.56
N MET A 196 -4.63 -19.46 -3.26
CA MET A 196 -3.41 -19.71 -4.02
C MET A 196 -3.68 -20.00 -5.50
N GLN A 197 -4.65 -20.87 -5.81
CA GLN A 197 -5.04 -21.12 -7.19
C GLN A 197 -5.62 -19.86 -7.87
N THR A 198 -6.38 -19.05 -7.12
CA THR A 198 -6.92 -17.78 -7.64
C THR A 198 -5.78 -16.81 -7.96
N ASN A 199 -4.76 -16.72 -7.11
CA ASN A 199 -3.59 -15.88 -7.36
C ASN A 199 -2.82 -16.34 -8.59
N PHE A 200 -2.54 -17.65 -8.75
CA PHE A 200 -1.91 -18.18 -9.96
C PHE A 200 -2.69 -17.84 -11.23
N LYS A 201 -4.01 -18.04 -11.21
CA LYS A 201 -4.88 -17.67 -12.36
C LYS A 201 -4.84 -16.18 -12.66
N ASN A 202 -4.84 -15.33 -11.61
CA ASN A 202 -4.72 -13.89 -11.79
C ASN A 202 -3.36 -13.49 -12.37
N VAL A 203 -2.28 -14.06 -11.88
CA VAL A 203 -0.93 -13.82 -12.42
C VAL A 203 -0.89 -14.18 -13.91
N ARG A 204 -1.38 -15.36 -14.30
CA ARG A 204 -1.42 -15.79 -15.69
C ARG A 204 -2.29 -14.89 -16.58
N ARG A 205 -3.37 -14.32 -16.03
CA ARG A 205 -4.20 -13.34 -16.72
C ARG A 205 -3.45 -12.02 -16.95
N VAL A 206 -2.76 -11.52 -15.91
CA VAL A 206 -2.05 -10.24 -15.97
C VAL A 206 -0.81 -10.36 -16.87
N PHE A 207 0.01 -11.39 -16.64
CA PHE A 207 1.20 -11.64 -17.45
C PHE A 207 0.86 -12.37 -18.76
N ASN A 208 -0.10 -11.80 -19.50
CA ASN A 208 -0.48 -12.25 -20.84
C ASN A 208 0.66 -12.01 -21.85
N PRO A 209 0.56 -12.54 -23.10
CA PRO A 209 1.63 -12.39 -24.08
C PRO A 209 2.08 -10.95 -24.37
N GLU A 210 1.19 -9.96 -24.25
CA GLU A 210 1.56 -8.55 -24.49
C GLU A 210 2.39 -7.96 -23.34
N VAL A 211 2.02 -8.28 -22.10
CA VAL A 211 2.81 -7.92 -20.90
C VAL A 211 4.15 -8.65 -20.93
N MET A 212 4.16 -9.96 -21.23
CA MET A 212 5.37 -10.79 -21.27
C MET A 212 6.44 -10.31 -22.24
N LYS A 213 6.07 -9.68 -23.35
CA LYS A 213 7.03 -9.07 -24.30
C LYS A 213 7.88 -7.96 -23.68
N ARG A 214 7.45 -7.39 -22.54
CA ARG A 214 8.09 -6.25 -21.86
C ARG A 214 8.76 -6.64 -20.56
N VAL A 215 8.56 -7.87 -20.11
CA VAL A 215 9.10 -8.37 -18.84
C VAL A 215 10.60 -8.60 -18.96
N LYS A 216 11.32 -8.09 -17.95
CA LYS A 216 12.72 -8.43 -17.68
C LYS A 216 12.84 -8.78 -16.21
N THR A 217 13.58 -9.82 -15.91
CA THR A 217 13.85 -10.22 -14.52
C THR A 217 15.01 -9.42 -13.95
N TYR A 218 14.95 -9.17 -12.64
CA TYR A 218 16.08 -8.64 -11.87
C TYR A 218 16.41 -9.55 -10.69
N GLU A 219 17.65 -9.48 -10.25
CA GLU A 219 18.16 -10.18 -9.08
C GLU A 219 18.19 -9.25 -7.86
N TRP A 220 18.12 -9.83 -6.66
CA TRP A 220 18.31 -9.08 -5.43
C TRP A 220 19.72 -8.50 -5.31
N ASP A 221 19.85 -7.46 -4.51
CA ASP A 221 21.09 -6.69 -4.27
C ASP A 221 21.66 -6.06 -5.54
N LYS A 222 20.81 -5.81 -6.53
CA LYS A 222 21.14 -5.10 -7.77
C LYS A 222 20.40 -3.77 -7.87
N GLU A 223 21.06 -2.81 -8.49
CA GLU A 223 20.41 -1.57 -8.89
C GLU A 223 19.47 -1.86 -10.07
N VAL A 224 18.18 -1.56 -9.86
CA VAL A 224 17.10 -1.77 -10.86
C VAL A 224 16.73 -0.48 -11.58
N LEU A 225 17.10 0.66 -11.02
CA LEU A 225 16.97 1.99 -11.58
C LEU A 225 18.05 2.86 -10.94
N PRO A 226 18.58 3.92 -11.58
CA PRO A 226 19.57 4.78 -10.94
C PRO A 226 19.15 5.26 -9.55
N GLY A 227 19.89 4.84 -8.52
CA GLY A 227 19.59 5.11 -7.12
C GLY A 227 18.52 4.21 -6.48
N VAL A 228 18.05 3.16 -7.14
CA VAL A 228 17.06 2.21 -6.60
C VAL A 228 17.65 0.80 -6.58
N ILE A 229 17.87 0.26 -5.39
CA ILE A 229 18.45 -1.08 -5.18
C ILE A 229 17.36 -2.02 -4.70
N ALA A 230 17.19 -3.16 -5.38
CA ALA A 230 16.29 -4.23 -4.98
C ALA A 230 16.89 -5.02 -3.81
N GLN A 231 16.12 -5.29 -2.77
CA GLN A 231 16.52 -6.06 -1.60
C GLN A 231 15.57 -7.22 -1.37
N GLY A 232 16.10 -8.45 -1.32
CA GLY A 232 15.27 -9.63 -1.09
C GLY A 232 14.68 -9.65 0.32
N THR A 233 13.35 -9.76 0.38
CA THR A 233 12.58 -9.84 1.63
C THR A 233 11.54 -10.95 1.58
N PRO A 234 11.97 -12.22 1.36
CA PRO A 234 11.07 -13.34 1.13
C PRO A 234 10.26 -13.73 2.38
N GLY A 235 9.12 -14.39 2.17
CA GLY A 235 8.22 -14.91 3.20
C GLY A 235 6.76 -14.58 2.88
N HIS A 236 6.45 -13.32 2.63
CA HIS A 236 5.15 -12.91 2.11
C HIS A 236 4.85 -13.61 0.77
N THR A 237 5.79 -13.54 -0.15
CA THR A 237 5.92 -14.44 -1.30
C THR A 237 7.38 -14.92 -1.42
N PRO A 238 7.68 -15.96 -2.24
CA PRO A 238 9.05 -16.49 -2.36
C PRO A 238 10.06 -15.48 -2.88
N GLY A 239 9.66 -14.60 -3.78
CA GLY A 239 10.52 -13.59 -4.41
C GLY A 239 10.21 -12.16 -3.98
N HIS A 240 9.44 -11.96 -2.89
CA HIS A 240 9.08 -10.63 -2.40
C HIS A 240 10.32 -9.75 -2.23
N THR A 241 10.20 -8.51 -2.70
CA THR A 241 11.29 -7.54 -2.80
C THR A 241 10.90 -6.19 -2.21
N SER A 242 11.75 -5.65 -1.38
CA SER A 242 11.76 -4.25 -0.93
C SER A 242 12.80 -3.45 -1.71
N PHE A 243 12.79 -2.12 -1.58
CA PHE A 243 13.75 -1.28 -2.30
C PHE A 243 14.37 -0.23 -1.39
N VAL A 244 15.66 0.03 -1.59
CA VAL A 244 16.34 1.20 -1.04
C VAL A 244 16.43 2.24 -2.14
N ILE A 245 15.84 3.42 -1.94
CA ILE A 245 16.00 4.56 -2.84
C ILE A 245 16.97 5.53 -2.18
N ALA A 246 18.09 5.80 -2.84
CA ALA A 246 19.17 6.62 -2.27
C ALA A 246 19.70 7.65 -3.27
N SER A 247 19.93 8.88 -2.80
CA SER A 247 20.56 9.96 -3.57
C SER A 247 21.14 11.01 -2.64
N GLY A 248 22.37 11.46 -2.91
CA GLY A 248 23.02 12.57 -2.20
C GLY A 248 23.18 12.34 -0.69
N GLY A 249 23.47 11.10 -0.26
CA GLY A 249 23.61 10.74 1.17
C GLY A 249 22.28 10.60 1.93
N ASN A 250 21.14 10.75 1.26
CA ASN A 250 19.82 10.50 1.84
C ASN A 250 19.22 9.21 1.27
N SER A 251 18.40 8.52 2.07
CA SER A 251 17.73 7.30 1.64
C SER A 251 16.34 7.14 2.24
N VAL A 252 15.53 6.29 1.59
CA VAL A 252 14.25 5.80 2.08
C VAL A 252 14.14 4.32 1.74
N TYR A 253 13.55 3.56 2.64
CA TYR A 253 13.26 2.15 2.46
C TYR A 253 11.81 1.97 2.02
N VAL A 254 11.59 1.44 0.84
CA VAL A 254 10.27 1.06 0.31
C VAL A 254 10.04 -0.39 0.70
N GLN A 255 9.22 -0.61 1.72
CA GLN A 255 9.12 -1.93 2.37
C GLN A 255 8.21 -2.91 1.62
N SER A 256 7.39 -2.44 0.67
CA SER A 256 6.32 -3.25 0.06
C SER A 256 5.49 -3.95 1.15
N ASP A 257 5.38 -5.27 1.14
CA ASP A 257 4.54 -6.05 2.05
C ASP A 257 5.33 -6.75 3.19
N VAL A 258 6.52 -6.24 3.54
CA VAL A 258 7.18 -6.66 4.79
C VAL A 258 6.30 -6.37 5.99
N THR A 259 5.61 -5.23 5.96
CA THR A 259 4.61 -4.83 6.95
C THR A 259 3.33 -4.44 6.23
N HIS A 260 2.26 -5.17 6.51
CA HIS A 260 0.93 -4.75 6.13
C HIS A 260 0.46 -3.63 7.08
N VAL A 261 -0.81 -3.45 7.30
CA VAL A 261 -1.34 -2.39 8.18
C VAL A 261 -0.49 -2.16 9.45
N PRO A 262 0.29 -1.06 9.55
CA PRO A 262 1.31 -0.88 10.57
C PRO A 262 0.77 -0.85 12.00
N PHE A 263 -0.47 -0.41 12.19
CA PHE A 263 -1.12 -0.38 13.51
C PHE A 263 -1.31 -1.79 14.13
N LEU A 264 -1.21 -2.86 13.31
CA LEU A 264 -1.15 -4.25 13.79
C LEU A 264 0.27 -4.80 13.68
N PHE A 265 0.78 -4.99 12.47
CA PHE A 265 1.97 -5.80 12.22
C PHE A 265 3.29 -5.10 12.58
N ALA A 266 3.35 -3.75 12.64
CA ALA A 266 4.53 -3.10 13.18
C ALA A 266 4.59 -3.19 14.72
N ARG A 267 3.43 -3.26 15.39
CA ARG A 267 3.34 -3.42 16.85
C ARG A 267 3.46 -4.87 17.29
N HIS A 268 3.07 -5.80 16.43
CA HIS A 268 3.07 -7.24 16.65
C HIS A 268 3.82 -7.95 15.50
N PRO A 269 5.15 -7.83 15.44
CA PRO A 269 5.93 -8.37 14.32
C PRO A 269 5.93 -9.90 14.27
N ASP A 270 5.52 -10.57 15.33
CA ASP A 270 5.32 -12.01 15.47
C ASP A 270 3.98 -12.52 14.92
N TRP A 271 3.09 -11.63 14.47
CA TRP A 271 1.82 -12.04 13.90
C TRP A 271 1.96 -12.44 12.43
N HIS A 272 1.30 -13.54 12.05
CA HIS A 272 1.35 -14.10 10.71
C HIS A 272 0.07 -13.77 9.96
N ALA A 273 0.18 -12.99 8.91
CA ALA A 273 -0.97 -12.65 8.09
C ALA A 273 -1.41 -13.86 7.23
N PHE A 274 -2.70 -14.07 7.05
CA PHE A 274 -3.23 -15.19 6.26
C PHE A 274 -2.81 -15.15 4.78
N TYR A 275 -2.34 -14.03 4.31
CA TYR A 275 -1.84 -13.85 2.94
C TYR A 275 -0.32 -14.07 2.82
N ASP A 276 0.41 -14.25 3.92
CA ASP A 276 1.81 -14.68 3.86
C ASP A 276 1.87 -16.15 3.40
N GLN A 277 2.70 -16.47 2.40
CA GLN A 277 2.87 -17.84 1.92
C GLN A 277 3.68 -18.69 2.93
N ASP A 278 4.62 -18.06 3.62
CA ASP A 278 5.41 -18.63 4.71
C ASP A 278 5.44 -17.61 5.86
N GLY A 279 4.50 -17.73 6.79
CA GLY A 279 4.35 -16.79 7.90
C GLY A 279 5.57 -16.72 8.82
N ALA A 280 6.24 -17.86 9.08
CA ALA A 280 7.44 -17.88 9.91
C ALA A 280 8.62 -17.16 9.23
N LYS A 281 8.79 -17.37 7.93
CA LYS A 281 9.80 -16.67 7.14
C LYS A 281 9.48 -15.18 6.99
N ALA A 282 8.21 -14.83 6.82
CA ALA A 282 7.76 -13.43 6.78
C ALA A 282 8.05 -12.72 8.09
N GLU A 283 7.80 -13.36 9.24
CA GLU A 283 8.17 -12.83 10.56
C GLU A 283 9.69 -12.63 10.68
N ALA A 284 10.50 -13.66 10.36
CA ALA A 284 11.95 -13.57 10.44
C ALA A 284 12.50 -12.42 9.54
N THR A 285 11.97 -12.30 8.33
CA THR A 285 12.30 -11.21 7.40
C THR A 285 11.89 -9.85 7.98
N ARG A 286 10.69 -9.72 8.52
CA ARG A 286 10.16 -8.49 9.12
C ARG A 286 11.03 -8.03 10.28
N ARG A 287 11.39 -8.93 11.19
CA ARG A 287 12.29 -8.61 12.32
C ARG A 287 13.64 -8.12 11.84
N LYS A 288 14.27 -8.84 10.90
CA LYS A 288 15.56 -8.42 10.30
C LYS A 288 15.48 -7.03 9.66
N VAL A 289 14.40 -6.75 8.93
CA VAL A 289 14.19 -5.43 8.31
C VAL A 289 14.02 -4.35 9.39
N TYR A 290 13.23 -4.60 10.43
CA TYR A 290 13.04 -3.62 11.51
C TYR A 290 14.33 -3.33 12.26
N ASP A 291 15.13 -4.34 12.58
CA ASP A 291 16.44 -4.16 13.23
C ASP A 291 17.36 -3.28 12.37
N MET A 292 17.42 -3.55 11.07
CA MET A 292 18.19 -2.73 10.11
C MET A 292 17.67 -1.28 10.09
N LEU A 293 16.36 -1.08 9.98
CA LEU A 293 15.76 0.25 9.91
C LEU A 293 16.05 1.09 11.15
N VAL A 294 16.04 0.46 12.34
CA VAL A 294 16.37 1.12 13.61
C VAL A 294 17.85 1.49 13.69
N VAL A 295 18.74 0.57 13.31
CA VAL A 295 20.20 0.78 13.34
C VAL A 295 20.60 1.89 12.35
N GLU A 296 20.08 1.84 11.14
CA GLU A 296 20.41 2.76 10.06
C GLU A 296 19.58 4.06 10.09
N LYS A 297 18.55 4.12 10.96
CA LYS A 297 17.61 5.26 11.10
C LYS A 297 16.97 5.65 9.77
N LEU A 298 16.60 4.65 8.99
CA LEU A 298 15.96 4.84 7.68
C LEU A 298 14.50 5.23 7.83
N ARG A 299 14.06 6.15 6.98
CA ARG A 299 12.62 6.38 6.76
C ARG A 299 12.04 5.22 5.98
N VAL A 300 10.76 4.93 6.22
CA VAL A 300 10.04 3.85 5.55
C VAL A 300 8.91 4.44 4.71
N GLN A 301 8.80 3.97 3.47
CA GLN A 301 7.64 4.12 2.62
C GLN A 301 6.88 2.79 2.63
N GLY A 302 5.66 2.79 3.19
CA GLY A 302 4.77 1.64 3.20
C GLY A 302 3.91 1.59 1.94
N PHE A 303 3.43 0.39 1.60
CA PHE A 303 2.41 0.17 0.58
C PHE A 303 1.02 0.11 1.23
N HIS A 304 0.92 -0.59 2.37
CA HIS A 304 -0.30 -0.74 3.17
C HIS A 304 -0.34 0.14 4.41
#